data_ac9bc1846b3356c40768cc44d2e5c8f7
#
_entry.id   ac9bc1846b3356c40768cc44d2e5c8f7
#
_cell.length_a   1.000
_cell.length_b   1.000
_cell.length_c   1.000
_cell.angle_alpha   90.00
_cell.angle_beta   90.00
_cell.angle_gamma   90.00
#
_symmetry.space_group_name_H-M   'P 1'
#
loop_
_entity.id
_entity.type
_entity.pdbx_description
1 polymer ?
#
loop_
_entity_poly.entity_id
_entity_poly.type
_entity_poly.pdbx_seq_one_letter_code
_entity_poly.pdbx_strand_id
1 'polypeptide(L)'
;MIFSRIITVFCLLFFFVTIIYPQQKTDLYPVTEPDIYPSLMWAAVQLIPSPEWVTSTDGLKFGIRWQVTPLLYSFGINKKLSPWRYLIAEPFVRQSGSIELFFSPEYLNIKDKFKDMWLFRGGARVYIPLWQRGEYMSASLSASYYNFNGINGISYEGGIYLFAGILGFQTTYSPSFTNSEWIFTIRLRYF
;
A
#
# COMPACT_ATOMS: atom_id res chain seq x y z
N MET A 1 -14.77 -20.29 -9.14
CA MET A 1 -13.52 -20.85 -9.69
C MET A 1 -12.35 -19.85 -9.72
N ILE A 2 -12.56 -18.57 -10.04
CA ILE A 2 -11.51 -17.53 -10.08
C ILE A 2 -11.00 -17.20 -8.65
N PHE A 3 -11.88 -17.11 -7.67
CA PHE A 3 -11.55 -16.79 -6.28
C PHE A 3 -10.57 -17.80 -5.62
N SER A 4 -10.76 -19.09 -5.91
CA SER A 4 -9.86 -20.14 -5.43
C SER A 4 -8.44 -20.00 -6.01
N ARG A 5 -8.30 -19.61 -7.26
CA ARG A 5 -6.99 -19.43 -7.91
C ARG A 5 -6.25 -18.20 -7.35
N ILE A 6 -6.96 -17.12 -7.00
CA ILE A 6 -6.37 -15.92 -6.40
C ILE A 6 -5.83 -16.25 -5.01
N ILE A 7 -6.58 -16.98 -4.20
CA ILE A 7 -6.11 -17.41 -2.87
C ILE A 7 -4.89 -18.32 -3.00
N THR A 8 -4.87 -19.23 -3.96
CA THR A 8 -3.71 -20.12 -4.16
C THR A 8 -2.46 -19.34 -4.58
N VAL A 9 -2.59 -18.36 -5.46
CA VAL A 9 -1.47 -17.48 -5.85
C VAL A 9 -1.00 -16.64 -4.67
N PHE A 10 -1.91 -16.14 -3.84
CA PHE A 10 -1.56 -15.38 -2.63
C PHE A 10 -0.84 -16.25 -1.60
N CYS A 11 -1.30 -17.48 -1.38
CA CYS A 11 -0.63 -18.45 -0.50
C CYS A 11 0.75 -18.87 -1.02
N LEU A 12 0.88 -19.07 -2.34
CA LEU A 12 2.17 -19.38 -2.96
C LEU A 12 3.14 -18.20 -2.86
N LEU A 13 2.71 -16.98 -3.09
CA LEU A 13 3.54 -15.78 -2.87
C LEU A 13 3.97 -15.65 -1.41
N PHE A 14 3.08 -15.94 -0.47
CA PHE A 14 3.39 -15.92 0.96
C PHE A 14 4.42 -17.00 1.34
N PHE A 15 4.31 -18.20 0.77
CA PHE A 15 5.27 -19.30 0.97
C PHE A 15 6.64 -18.99 0.36
N PHE A 16 6.68 -18.41 -0.84
CA PHE A 16 7.94 -18.02 -1.47
C PHE A 16 8.71 -16.95 -0.69
N VAL A 17 8.01 -16.03 -0.05
CA VAL A 17 8.62 -14.96 0.76
C VAL A 17 9.29 -15.50 2.01
N THR A 18 8.72 -16.53 2.65
CA THR A 18 9.33 -17.15 3.83
C THR A 18 10.59 -17.98 3.51
N ILE A 19 10.75 -18.41 2.26
CA ILE A 19 11.90 -19.21 1.81
C ILE A 19 13.08 -18.34 1.34
N ILE A 20 12.83 -17.11 0.87
CA ILE A 20 13.86 -16.23 0.27
C ILE A 20 14.59 -15.37 1.31
N TYR A 21 14.20 -15.37 2.60
CA TYR A 21 14.97 -14.71 3.63
C TYR A 21 16.03 -15.63 4.26
N PRO A 22 17.22 -15.78 3.66
CA PRO A 22 18.35 -16.26 4.43
C PRO A 22 18.68 -15.17 5.44
N GLN A 23 18.56 -15.50 6.72
CA GLN A 23 19.09 -14.67 7.79
C GLN A 23 20.60 -14.54 7.55
N GLN A 24 21.01 -13.43 6.97
CA GLN A 24 22.43 -13.10 6.88
C GLN A 24 22.88 -12.69 8.29
N LYS A 25 23.39 -13.66 9.05
CA LYS A 25 24.14 -13.40 10.27
C LYS A 25 25.34 -12.52 9.91
N THR A 26 25.26 -11.27 10.22
CA THR A 26 26.42 -10.37 10.27
C THR A 26 26.96 -10.37 11.71
N ASP A 27 28.00 -11.17 11.93
CA ASP A 27 28.67 -11.41 13.22
C ASP A 27 29.54 -10.22 13.66
N LEU A 28 29.00 -9.03 13.86
CA LEU A 28 29.87 -7.92 14.32
C LEU A 28 29.36 -7.01 15.43
N TYR A 29 28.13 -7.20 15.90
CA TYR A 29 27.65 -6.61 17.17
C TYR A 29 26.55 -7.51 17.73
N PRO A 30 26.35 -7.63 19.06
CA PRO A 30 25.15 -8.22 19.60
C PRO A 30 23.98 -7.25 19.36
N VAL A 31 23.57 -7.18 18.12
CA VAL A 31 22.26 -6.68 17.77
C VAL A 31 21.33 -7.76 18.29
N THR A 32 20.61 -7.47 19.35
CA THR A 32 19.42 -8.22 19.72
C THR A 32 18.69 -8.53 18.41
N GLU A 33 18.58 -9.83 18.10
CA GLU A 33 17.95 -10.29 16.86
C GLU A 33 16.63 -9.53 16.75
N PRO A 34 16.35 -8.86 15.61
CA PRO A 34 15.07 -8.23 15.45
C PRO A 34 14.04 -9.33 15.57
N ASP A 35 13.24 -9.26 16.63
CA ASP A 35 12.21 -10.24 16.89
C ASP A 35 11.41 -10.50 15.61
N ILE A 36 11.27 -11.76 15.23
CA ILE A 36 10.48 -12.20 14.06
C ILE A 36 9.03 -11.69 14.19
N TYR A 37 8.57 -11.46 15.41
CA TYR A 37 7.23 -10.96 15.76
C TYR A 37 6.85 -9.63 15.12
N PRO A 38 7.69 -8.58 15.09
CA PRO A 38 7.35 -7.33 14.42
C PRO A 38 7.01 -7.50 12.94
N SER A 39 7.74 -8.36 12.25
CA SER A 39 7.53 -8.60 10.82
C SER A 39 6.20 -9.29 10.53
N LEU A 40 5.80 -10.28 11.35
CA LEU A 40 4.49 -10.95 11.23
C LEU A 40 3.34 -10.01 11.61
N MET A 41 3.52 -9.20 12.65
CA MET A 41 2.56 -8.20 13.04
C MET A 41 2.34 -7.17 11.92
N TRP A 42 3.41 -6.68 11.30
CA TRP A 42 3.30 -5.77 10.17
C TRP A 42 2.65 -6.40 8.93
N ALA A 43 2.91 -7.68 8.68
CA ALA A 43 2.21 -8.42 7.64
C ALA A 43 0.70 -8.48 7.91
N ALA A 44 0.31 -8.82 9.13
CA ALA A 44 -1.10 -8.86 9.55
C ALA A 44 -1.77 -7.48 9.42
N VAL A 45 -1.10 -6.42 9.86
CA VAL A 45 -1.62 -5.04 9.75
C VAL A 45 -1.77 -4.60 8.27
N GLN A 46 -0.89 -5.03 7.38
CA GLN A 46 -1.02 -4.73 5.95
C GLN A 46 -2.21 -5.43 5.29
N LEU A 47 -2.72 -6.51 5.87
CA LEU A 47 -3.93 -7.18 5.40
C LEU A 47 -5.23 -6.46 5.78
N ILE A 48 -5.17 -5.53 6.74
CA ILE A 48 -6.34 -4.74 7.13
C ILE A 48 -6.69 -3.77 6.01
N PRO A 49 -7.93 -3.84 5.47
CA PRO A 49 -8.34 -2.93 4.42
C PRO A 49 -8.51 -1.51 4.93
N SER A 50 -8.20 -0.56 4.09
CA SER A 50 -8.47 0.86 4.33
C SER A 50 -9.85 1.23 3.79
N PRO A 51 -10.68 1.95 4.56
CA PRO A 51 -11.94 2.47 4.04
C PRO A 51 -11.68 3.55 2.99
N GLU A 52 -12.53 3.58 1.97
CA GLU A 52 -12.49 4.61 0.95
C GLU A 52 -13.89 5.06 0.56
N TRP A 53 -13.97 6.27 0.03
CA TRP A 53 -15.19 6.89 -0.46
C TRP A 53 -14.98 7.33 -1.89
N VAL A 54 -15.85 6.84 -2.76
CA VAL A 54 -15.83 7.14 -4.19
C VAL A 54 -16.92 8.17 -4.47
N THR A 55 -16.55 9.26 -5.11
CA THR A 55 -17.54 10.22 -5.61
C THR A 55 -18.27 9.61 -6.81
N SER A 56 -19.57 9.64 -6.79
CA SER A 56 -20.43 9.21 -7.90
C SER A 56 -21.47 10.26 -8.18
N THR A 57 -22.09 10.23 -9.37
CA THR A 57 -23.24 11.08 -9.69
C THR A 57 -24.38 10.96 -8.68
N ASP A 58 -24.52 9.81 -8.03
CA ASP A 58 -25.58 9.51 -7.06
C ASP A 58 -25.10 9.73 -5.60
N GLY A 59 -23.97 10.42 -5.39
CA GLY A 59 -23.39 10.72 -4.09
C GLY A 59 -22.16 9.88 -3.75
N LEU A 60 -21.73 9.92 -2.50
CA LEU A 60 -20.59 9.17 -2.01
C LEU A 60 -20.94 7.69 -1.83
N LYS A 61 -20.14 6.82 -2.42
CA LYS A 61 -20.23 5.37 -2.27
C LYS A 61 -19.06 4.87 -1.45
N PHE A 62 -19.33 3.88 -0.60
CA PHE A 62 -18.31 3.28 0.25
C PHE A 62 -17.55 2.18 -0.51
N GLY A 63 -16.23 2.11 -0.28
CA GLY A 63 -15.35 1.06 -0.77
C GLY A 63 -14.34 0.64 0.30
N ILE A 64 -13.60 -0.39 -0.01
CA ILE A 64 -12.47 -0.86 0.80
C ILE A 64 -11.29 -1.16 -0.11
N ARG A 65 -10.10 -0.80 0.36
CA ARG A 65 -8.87 -0.92 -0.37
C ARG A 65 -7.82 -1.71 0.42
N TRP A 66 -7.25 -2.72 -0.20
CA TRP A 66 -6.02 -3.34 0.27
C TRP A 66 -4.83 -2.78 -0.49
N GLN A 67 -3.66 -2.86 0.11
CA GLN A 67 -2.43 -2.54 -0.61
C GLN A 67 -1.33 -3.52 -0.23
N VAL A 68 -0.70 -4.06 -1.25
CA VAL A 68 0.53 -4.86 -1.17
C VAL A 68 1.66 -4.05 -1.78
N THR A 69 2.80 -4.03 -1.12
CA THR A 69 4.01 -3.35 -1.60
C THR A 69 5.07 -4.40 -1.92
N PRO A 70 5.15 -4.88 -3.16
CA PRO A 70 6.14 -5.90 -3.54
C PRO A 70 7.57 -5.43 -3.33
N LEU A 71 7.84 -4.16 -3.56
CA LEU A 71 9.18 -3.57 -3.49
C LEU A 71 9.13 -2.15 -2.95
N LEU A 72 10.01 -1.84 -2.02
CA LEU A 72 10.23 -0.50 -1.50
C LEU A 72 11.74 -0.23 -1.39
N TYR A 73 12.16 0.94 -1.84
CA TYR A 73 13.50 1.47 -1.62
C TYR A 73 13.41 2.71 -0.74
N SER A 74 14.02 2.67 0.45
CA SER A 74 14.09 3.81 1.37
C SER A 74 15.41 4.54 1.23
N PHE A 75 15.35 5.86 1.04
CA PHE A 75 16.52 6.73 1.00
C PHE A 75 16.71 7.52 2.30
N GLY A 76 15.76 7.46 3.22
CA GLY A 76 15.79 8.18 4.51
C GLY A 76 16.33 7.40 5.69
N ILE A 77 16.57 6.09 5.55
CA ILE A 77 17.07 5.25 6.64
C ILE A 77 18.59 5.37 6.83
N ASN A 78 19.06 4.92 8.00
CA ASN A 78 20.47 4.89 8.32
C ASN A 78 21.24 4.05 7.28
N LYS A 79 22.42 4.53 6.85
CA LYS A 79 23.31 3.87 5.88
C LYS A 79 23.78 2.47 6.29
N LYS A 80 23.66 2.12 7.58
CA LYS A 80 24.02 0.79 8.10
C LYS A 80 22.93 -0.27 7.85
N LEU A 81 21.72 0.15 7.44
CA LEU A 81 20.60 -0.76 7.18
C LEU A 81 20.38 -0.87 5.67
N SER A 82 19.94 -2.04 5.22
CA SER A 82 19.56 -2.20 3.81
C SER A 82 18.42 -1.23 3.47
N PRO A 83 18.53 -0.45 2.38
CA PRO A 83 17.46 0.44 1.95
C PRO A 83 16.26 -0.30 1.34
N TRP A 84 16.42 -1.57 0.99
CA TRP A 84 15.41 -2.36 0.33
C TRP A 84 14.49 -3.07 1.31
N ARG A 85 13.18 -3.07 1.00
CA ARG A 85 12.15 -3.86 1.66
C ARG A 85 11.30 -4.55 0.62
N TYR A 86 10.86 -5.75 0.95
CA TYR A 86 10.04 -6.59 0.08
C TYR A 86 8.80 -7.03 0.85
N LEU A 87 7.63 -6.82 0.28
CA LEU A 87 6.31 -7.19 0.77
C LEU A 87 5.92 -6.61 2.13
N ILE A 88 6.80 -6.63 3.12
CA ILE A 88 6.59 -6.08 4.45
C ILE A 88 7.47 -4.85 4.59
N ALA A 89 6.85 -3.68 4.65
CA ALA A 89 7.54 -2.40 4.82
C ALA A 89 6.99 -1.70 6.05
N GLU A 90 7.85 -1.53 7.06
CA GLU A 90 7.51 -0.81 8.28
C GLU A 90 7.13 0.63 7.95
N PRO A 91 6.12 1.18 8.62
CA PRO A 91 5.64 2.54 8.35
C PRO A 91 6.75 3.59 8.44
N PHE A 92 7.61 3.52 9.45
CA PHE A 92 8.71 4.47 9.61
C PHE A 92 9.69 4.44 8.44
N VAL A 93 10.08 3.26 7.97
CA VAL A 93 10.97 3.10 6.81
C VAL A 93 10.35 3.69 5.55
N ARG A 94 9.04 3.52 5.38
CA ARG A 94 8.29 4.07 4.25
C ARG A 94 8.19 5.59 4.33
N GLN A 95 7.82 6.13 5.49
CA GLN A 95 7.52 7.55 5.67
C GLN A 95 8.79 8.42 5.77
N SER A 96 9.94 7.86 6.12
CA SER A 96 11.21 8.59 6.20
C SER A 96 11.80 9.00 4.84
N GLY A 97 11.12 8.66 3.77
CA GLY A 97 11.50 8.93 2.38
C GLY A 97 11.78 7.63 1.64
N SER A 98 10.90 7.31 0.68
CA SER A 98 10.99 6.06 -0.06
C SER A 98 10.29 6.13 -1.40
N ILE A 99 10.64 5.18 -2.25
CA ILE A 99 9.90 4.87 -3.49
C ILE A 99 9.40 3.45 -3.35
N GLU A 100 8.12 3.23 -3.61
CA GLU A 100 7.52 1.89 -3.60
C GLU A 100 6.85 1.55 -4.93
N LEU A 101 6.89 0.28 -5.28
CA LEU A 101 5.91 -0.31 -6.19
C LEU A 101 4.77 -0.87 -5.35
N PHE A 102 3.55 -0.65 -5.79
CA PHE A 102 2.39 -1.14 -5.07
C PHE A 102 1.37 -1.80 -5.99
N PHE A 103 0.60 -2.69 -5.41
CA PHE A 103 -0.59 -3.29 -6.01
C PHE A 103 -1.74 -3.15 -5.03
N SER A 104 -2.87 -2.63 -5.51
CA SER A 104 -4.06 -2.39 -4.70
C SER A 104 -5.28 -3.05 -5.33
N PRO A 105 -5.78 -4.16 -4.78
CA PRO A 105 -7.15 -4.58 -5.00
C PRO A 105 -8.10 -3.71 -4.18
N GLU A 106 -9.14 -3.20 -4.84
CA GLU A 106 -10.13 -2.30 -4.26
C GLU A 106 -11.53 -2.85 -4.54
N TYR A 107 -12.40 -2.80 -3.55
CA TYR A 107 -13.79 -3.17 -3.69
C TYR A 107 -14.65 -1.91 -3.59
N LEU A 108 -15.32 -1.55 -4.69
CA LEU A 108 -16.14 -0.35 -4.80
C LEU A 108 -17.61 -0.73 -4.85
N ASN A 109 -18.41 -0.25 -3.92
CA ASN A 109 -19.83 -0.54 -3.88
C ASN A 109 -20.61 0.38 -4.84
N ILE A 110 -20.38 0.21 -6.16
CA ILE A 110 -21.03 0.98 -7.23
C ILE A 110 -21.96 0.04 -8.04
N LYS A 111 -22.86 -0.67 -7.34
CA LYS A 111 -23.71 -1.71 -7.92
C LYS A 111 -24.58 -1.26 -9.09
N ASP A 112 -24.96 0.02 -9.10
CA ASP A 112 -25.93 0.53 -10.05
C ASP A 112 -25.40 0.69 -11.49
N LYS A 113 -24.08 0.62 -11.66
CA LYS A 113 -23.43 0.93 -12.96
C LYS A 113 -22.50 -0.16 -13.47
N PHE A 114 -22.03 -1.04 -12.60
CA PHE A 114 -20.99 -2.01 -12.97
C PHE A 114 -21.34 -3.42 -12.49
N LYS A 115 -21.00 -4.42 -13.31
CA LYS A 115 -21.21 -5.83 -13.02
C LYS A 115 -20.28 -6.32 -11.91
N ASP A 116 -19.01 -5.96 -12.00
CA ASP A 116 -17.98 -6.31 -11.03
C ASP A 116 -17.64 -5.08 -10.20
N MET A 117 -17.44 -5.29 -8.90
CA MET A 117 -17.11 -4.25 -7.95
C MET A 117 -15.61 -4.21 -7.60
N TRP A 118 -14.83 -5.07 -8.25
CA TRP A 118 -13.40 -5.14 -8.01
C TRP A 118 -12.63 -4.27 -9.00
N LEU A 119 -11.87 -3.34 -8.45
CA LEU A 119 -10.89 -2.53 -9.17
C LEU A 119 -9.49 -2.99 -8.78
N PHE A 120 -8.63 -3.17 -9.75
CA PHE A 120 -7.23 -3.53 -9.55
C PHE A 120 -6.35 -2.39 -10.01
N ARG A 121 -5.46 -1.94 -9.13
CA ARG A 121 -4.55 -0.84 -9.39
C ARG A 121 -3.12 -1.24 -9.08
N GLY A 122 -2.18 -0.88 -9.95
CA GLY A 122 -0.76 -1.10 -9.75
C GLY A 122 0.05 0.10 -10.21
N GLY A 123 1.06 0.47 -9.45
CA GLY A 123 1.84 1.67 -9.77
C GLY A 123 3.05 1.89 -8.89
N ALA A 124 3.59 3.10 -9.01
CA ALA A 124 4.70 3.56 -8.21
C ALA A 124 4.28 4.75 -7.35
N ARG A 125 4.82 4.83 -6.15
CA ARG A 125 4.57 5.90 -5.19
C ARG A 125 5.87 6.36 -4.57
N VAL A 126 5.99 7.68 -4.39
CA VAL A 126 7.10 8.33 -3.67
C VAL A 126 6.55 8.89 -2.36
N TYR A 127 7.26 8.66 -1.26
CA TYR A 127 7.02 9.30 0.02
C TYR A 127 8.09 10.35 0.29
N ILE A 128 7.65 11.52 0.69
CA ILE A 128 8.48 12.71 0.96
C ILE A 128 8.31 13.08 2.42
N PRO A 129 9.36 12.96 3.25
CA PRO A 129 9.29 13.38 4.63
C PRO A 129 9.17 14.90 4.69
N LEU A 130 8.16 15.41 5.39
CA LEU A 130 7.92 16.84 5.55
C LEU A 130 8.38 17.34 6.91
N TRP A 131 8.14 16.59 7.97
CA TRP A 131 8.46 16.98 9.33
C TRP A 131 9.10 15.83 10.11
N GLN A 132 10.21 16.14 10.82
CA GLN A 132 10.99 15.20 11.63
C GLN A 132 11.26 13.86 10.90
N ARG A 133 11.83 13.92 9.70
CA ARG A 133 12.16 12.75 8.87
C ARG A 133 10.96 11.84 8.57
N GLY A 134 9.74 12.41 8.56
CA GLY A 134 8.52 11.66 8.30
C GLY A 134 7.86 11.04 9.53
N GLU A 135 8.44 11.19 10.73
CA GLU A 135 7.84 10.68 11.97
C GLU A 135 6.51 11.37 12.27
N TYR A 136 6.46 12.70 12.14
CA TYR A 136 5.23 13.44 12.39
C TYR A 136 4.39 13.61 11.13
N MET A 137 5.03 13.93 10.00
CA MET A 137 4.31 14.19 8.78
C MET A 137 5.14 13.83 7.54
N SER A 138 4.51 13.18 6.59
CA SER A 138 5.03 12.94 5.24
C SER A 138 3.94 13.15 4.19
N ALA A 139 4.35 13.42 2.97
CA ALA A 139 3.46 13.43 1.82
C ALA A 139 3.76 12.26 0.88
N SER A 140 2.81 11.90 0.06
CA SER A 140 3.04 10.97 -1.04
C SER A 140 2.46 11.47 -2.35
N LEU A 141 3.11 11.06 -3.43
CA LEU A 141 2.62 11.21 -4.79
C LEU A 141 2.75 9.88 -5.51
N SER A 142 1.75 9.49 -6.25
CA SER A 142 1.79 8.26 -7.05
C SER A 142 1.13 8.39 -8.40
N ALA A 143 1.57 7.54 -9.31
CA ALA A 143 0.90 7.26 -10.56
C ALA A 143 0.69 5.75 -10.67
N SER A 144 -0.49 5.35 -11.12
CA SER A 144 -0.85 3.94 -11.23
C SER A 144 -1.73 3.68 -12.44
N TYR A 145 -1.61 2.47 -12.94
CA TYR A 145 -2.51 1.93 -13.95
C TYR A 145 -3.60 1.12 -13.24
N TYR A 146 -4.84 1.26 -13.69
CA TYR A 146 -5.96 0.53 -13.14
C TYR A 146 -6.76 -0.22 -14.21
N ASN A 147 -7.40 -1.29 -13.79
CA ASN A 147 -8.40 -2.03 -14.56
C ASN A 147 -9.68 -2.17 -13.71
N PHE A 148 -10.79 -1.77 -14.29
CA PHE A 148 -12.11 -1.88 -13.66
C PHE A 148 -13.17 -2.23 -14.73
N ASN A 149 -13.76 -3.41 -14.65
CA ASN A 149 -14.77 -3.89 -15.61
C ASN A 149 -14.33 -3.76 -17.09
N GLY A 150 -13.03 -3.98 -17.38
CA GLY A 150 -12.48 -3.83 -18.72
C GLY A 150 -12.14 -2.38 -19.11
N ILE A 151 -12.47 -1.40 -18.27
CA ILE A 151 -12.03 -0.03 -18.44
C ILE A 151 -10.62 0.10 -17.85
N ASN A 152 -9.70 0.53 -18.67
CA ASN A 152 -8.30 0.73 -18.29
C ASN A 152 -7.97 2.21 -18.28
N GLY A 153 -7.13 2.63 -17.36
CA GLY A 153 -6.72 4.00 -17.29
C GLY A 153 -5.54 4.25 -16.37
N ILE A 154 -5.11 5.50 -16.34
CA ILE A 154 -4.09 5.97 -15.41
C ILE A 154 -4.80 6.78 -14.33
N SER A 155 -4.36 6.61 -13.08
CA SER A 155 -4.79 7.40 -11.95
C SER A 155 -3.59 8.00 -11.24
N TYR A 156 -3.81 9.17 -10.67
CA TYR A 156 -2.84 9.92 -9.88
C TYR A 156 -3.33 10.00 -8.45
N GLU A 157 -2.43 9.86 -7.50
CA GLU A 157 -2.78 9.89 -6.10
C GLU A 157 -1.85 10.83 -5.35
N GLY A 158 -2.43 11.66 -4.48
CA GLY A 158 -1.73 12.48 -3.51
C GLY A 158 -2.19 12.11 -2.10
N GLY A 159 -1.29 12.16 -1.13
CA GLY A 159 -1.64 11.85 0.25
C GLY A 159 -0.76 12.57 1.26
N ILE A 160 -1.32 12.74 2.46
CA ILE A 160 -0.63 13.23 3.65
C ILE A 160 -0.75 12.16 4.73
N TYR A 161 0.35 11.89 5.39
CA TYR A 161 0.46 10.89 6.45
C TYR A 161 0.97 11.53 7.72
N LEU A 162 0.36 11.16 8.83
CA LEU A 162 0.68 11.63 10.16
C LEU A 162 1.12 10.46 11.04
N PHE A 163 1.95 10.77 12.06
CA PHE A 163 2.41 9.80 13.06
C PHE A 163 3.05 8.56 12.42
N ALA A 164 4.14 8.77 11.68
CA ALA A 164 4.86 7.74 10.94
C ALA A 164 3.96 6.91 9.99
N GLY A 165 2.87 7.52 9.50
CA GLY A 165 1.96 6.87 8.56
C GLY A 165 0.84 6.05 9.20
N ILE A 166 0.63 6.17 10.52
CA ILE A 166 -0.52 5.53 11.20
C ILE A 166 -1.83 6.05 10.62
N LEU A 167 -1.93 7.36 10.46
CA LEU A 167 -3.08 8.02 9.87
C LEU A 167 -2.69 8.65 8.54
N GLY A 168 -3.32 8.22 7.47
CA GLY A 168 -3.11 8.74 6.13
C GLY A 168 -4.42 9.20 5.49
N PHE A 169 -4.37 10.35 4.84
CA PHE A 169 -5.44 10.86 3.99
C PHE A 169 -4.95 10.88 2.55
N GLN A 170 -5.62 10.15 1.69
CA GLN A 170 -5.27 10.03 0.28
C GLN A 170 -6.42 10.46 -0.60
N THR A 171 -6.08 11.11 -1.70
CA THR A 171 -7.02 11.46 -2.77
C THR A 171 -6.48 10.89 -4.07
N THR A 172 -7.30 10.13 -4.76
CA THR A 172 -6.97 9.55 -6.05
C THR A 172 -7.85 10.20 -7.11
N TYR A 173 -7.23 10.67 -8.17
CA TYR A 173 -7.87 11.22 -9.36
C TYR A 173 -7.71 10.28 -10.55
N SER A 174 -8.79 9.89 -11.18
CA SER A 174 -8.83 8.95 -12.29
C SER A 174 -9.60 9.55 -13.46
N PRO A 175 -8.94 10.29 -14.38
CA PRO A 175 -9.60 11.04 -15.45
C PRO A 175 -10.41 10.17 -16.43
N SER A 176 -10.05 8.92 -16.58
CA SER A 176 -10.76 7.96 -17.45
C SER A 176 -11.95 7.29 -16.76
N PHE A 177 -12.16 7.54 -15.47
CA PHE A 177 -13.23 6.94 -14.69
C PHE A 177 -14.45 7.87 -14.69
N THR A 178 -15.13 7.93 -15.82
CA THR A 178 -16.32 8.77 -16.03
C THR A 178 -17.35 8.60 -14.92
N ASN A 179 -17.77 9.68 -14.29
CA ASN A 179 -18.73 9.79 -13.18
C ASN A 179 -18.18 9.42 -11.77
N SER A 180 -16.93 9.07 -11.63
CA SER A 180 -16.32 8.74 -10.32
C SER A 180 -14.84 9.11 -10.30
N GLU A 181 -14.52 10.30 -10.77
CA GLU A 181 -13.12 10.73 -10.98
C GLU A 181 -12.29 10.79 -9.69
N TRP A 182 -12.96 10.99 -8.54
CA TRP A 182 -12.29 11.19 -7.27
C TRP A 182 -12.62 10.09 -6.28
N ILE A 183 -11.57 9.55 -5.65
CA ILE A 183 -11.65 8.58 -4.57
C ILE A 183 -10.88 9.12 -3.38
N PHE A 184 -11.52 9.15 -2.21
CA PHE A 184 -10.92 9.56 -0.94
C PHE A 184 -10.71 8.34 -0.07
N THR A 185 -9.49 8.14 0.41
CA THR A 185 -9.12 6.99 1.24
C THR A 185 -8.56 7.48 2.57
N ILE A 186 -9.08 6.94 3.67
CA ILE A 186 -8.46 7.09 4.99
C ILE A 186 -7.68 5.82 5.27
N ARG A 187 -6.39 5.95 5.47
CA ARG A 187 -5.52 4.84 5.86
C ARG A 187 -5.30 4.88 7.37
N LEU A 188 -5.72 3.81 8.01
CA LEU A 188 -5.44 3.55 9.41
C LEU A 188 -4.47 2.38 9.47
N ARG A 189 -3.26 2.62 9.95
CA ARG A 189 -2.28 1.58 10.21
C ARG A 189 -1.92 1.63 11.68
N TYR A 190 -2.32 0.60 12.39
CA TYR A 190 -1.97 0.42 13.79
C TYR A 190 -0.56 -0.16 13.90
N PHE A 191 0.12 0.20 14.97
CA PHE A 191 1.37 -0.41 15.37
C PHE A 191 1.17 -1.83 15.85
#